data_b845b4fe4cfd720c234cfd268f1c64cc
#
_entry.id   b845b4fe4cfd720c234cfd268f1c64cc
#
_cell.length_a   1.000
_cell.length_b   1.000
_cell.length_c   1.000
_cell.angle_alpha   90.00
_cell.angle_beta   90.00
_cell.angle_gamma   90.00
#
_symmetry.space_group_name_H-M   'P 1'
#
loop_
_entity.id
_entity.type
_entity.pdbx_description
1 polymer ?
#
loop_
_entity_poly.entity_id
_entity_poly.type
_entity_poly.pdbx_seq_one_letter_code
_entity_poly.pdbx_strand_id
1 'polypeptide(L)'
;NHKYWQVLPVGPTTYGDSPYQPYSAFAGNPYFVDLDMLIEEGLLLKSEVIAVDWGDGIIPVEVSEDDAVNNRYPVNHDGYLGDDRYVSYEKMYNERFNVLRKAYERFKGKCVSAKLTLDKGLPLYKRFDNFVKDNAYWLKDYAMFMSLKEYFNQKAWGEWDRDIKFREPEAMQRYEDELSDDIGFWNF
;
A
#
# COMPACT_ATOMS: atom_id res chain seq x y z
N ASN A 1 10.23 -34.15 -3.00
CA ASN A 1 10.56 -33.23 -1.88
C ASN A 1 11.18 -31.96 -2.47
N HIS A 2 10.36 -30.90 -2.65
CA HIS A 2 10.85 -29.60 -3.09
C HIS A 2 11.56 -28.91 -1.91
N LYS A 3 12.74 -28.31 -2.18
CA LYS A 3 13.53 -27.57 -1.19
C LYS A 3 13.50 -26.06 -1.43
N TYR A 4 13.10 -25.64 -2.62
CA TYR A 4 13.07 -24.24 -3.05
C TYR A 4 11.76 -23.93 -3.75
N TRP A 5 11.21 -22.77 -3.49
CA TRP A 5 10.07 -22.22 -4.19
C TRP A 5 10.48 -20.86 -4.76
N GLN A 6 10.48 -20.75 -6.09
CA GLN A 6 10.76 -19.48 -6.76
C GLN A 6 9.46 -18.68 -6.88
N VAL A 7 9.48 -17.45 -6.42
CA VAL A 7 8.38 -16.49 -6.55
C VAL A 7 8.87 -15.25 -7.29
N LEU A 8 7.93 -14.49 -7.86
CA LEU A 8 8.21 -13.17 -8.41
C LEU A 8 8.56 -12.20 -7.25
N PRO A 9 9.25 -11.06 -7.56
CA PRO A 9 9.49 -10.04 -6.55
C PRO A 9 8.19 -9.58 -5.88
N VAL A 10 8.21 -9.46 -4.56
CA VAL A 10 7.04 -9.09 -3.73
C VAL A 10 7.10 -7.62 -3.27
N GLY A 11 7.95 -6.82 -3.89
CA GLY A 11 8.08 -5.39 -3.62
C GLY A 11 6.93 -4.56 -4.20
N PRO A 12 6.89 -3.25 -3.89
CA PRO A 12 5.87 -2.36 -4.41
C PRO A 12 5.98 -2.27 -5.93
N THR A 13 4.86 -2.36 -6.62
CA THR A 13 4.80 -2.16 -8.07
C THR A 13 4.75 -0.67 -8.43
N THR A 14 5.18 -0.33 -9.64
CA THR A 14 5.13 1.03 -10.19
C THR A 14 4.21 1.08 -11.42
N TYR A 15 4.43 2.04 -12.29
CA TYR A 15 3.67 2.16 -13.54
C TYR A 15 3.71 0.85 -14.34
N GLY A 16 2.52 0.38 -14.73
CA GLY A 16 2.36 -0.87 -15.48
C GLY A 16 2.42 -2.12 -14.59
N ASP A 17 2.34 -1.97 -13.25
CA ASP A 17 2.26 -3.04 -12.26
C ASP A 17 3.38 -4.11 -12.36
N SER A 18 4.52 -3.71 -12.96
CA SER A 18 5.67 -4.59 -13.11
C SER A 18 6.35 -4.87 -11.77
N PRO A 19 6.47 -6.12 -11.34
CA PRO A 19 7.19 -6.48 -10.12
C PRO A 19 8.71 -6.29 -10.23
N TYR A 20 9.21 -6.04 -11.46
CA TYR A 20 10.64 -5.90 -11.73
C TYR A 20 11.13 -4.44 -11.73
N GLN A 21 10.25 -3.49 -11.50
CA GLN A 21 10.57 -2.06 -11.44
C GLN A 21 10.04 -1.40 -10.16
N PRO A 22 10.37 -1.94 -8.96
CA PRO A 22 9.89 -1.37 -7.71
C PRO A 22 10.63 -0.06 -7.38
N TYR A 23 9.96 0.82 -6.63
CA TYR A 23 10.64 2.00 -6.03
C TYR A 23 11.64 1.61 -4.93
N SER A 24 11.52 0.44 -4.36
CA SER A 24 12.41 -0.08 -3.32
C SER A 24 12.61 -1.58 -3.48
N ALA A 25 13.84 -2.03 -3.27
CA ALA A 25 14.17 -3.46 -3.19
C ALA A 25 13.87 -4.07 -1.80
N PHE A 26 13.55 -3.23 -0.81
CA PHE A 26 13.37 -3.63 0.58
C PHE A 26 11.91 -3.56 1.03
N ALA A 27 11.14 -2.60 0.49
CA ALA A 27 9.76 -2.41 0.89
C ALA A 27 8.87 -3.55 0.39
N GLY A 28 7.92 -3.95 1.22
CA GLY A 28 6.83 -4.85 0.82
C GLY A 28 5.80 -4.13 -0.06
N ASN A 29 5.03 -4.91 -0.83
CA ASN A 29 3.94 -4.37 -1.61
C ASN A 29 2.73 -4.08 -0.71
N PRO A 30 2.24 -2.82 -0.64
CA PRO A 30 1.08 -2.47 0.17
C PRO A 30 -0.20 -3.23 -0.19
N TYR A 31 -0.28 -3.74 -1.42
CA TYR A 31 -1.43 -4.55 -1.85
C TYR A 31 -1.48 -5.93 -1.17
N PHE A 32 -0.37 -6.40 -0.60
CA PHE A 32 -0.30 -7.68 0.12
C PHE A 32 -0.54 -7.54 1.64
N VAL A 33 -0.77 -6.33 2.14
CA VAL A 33 -1.13 -6.16 3.56
C VAL A 33 -2.46 -6.87 3.82
N ASP A 34 -2.48 -7.78 4.78
CA ASP A 34 -3.67 -8.54 5.14
C ASP A 34 -4.62 -7.65 5.98
N LEU A 35 -5.82 -7.39 5.44
CA LEU A 35 -6.81 -6.54 6.12
C LEU A 35 -7.47 -7.28 7.30
N ASP A 36 -7.59 -8.59 7.25
CA ASP A 36 -8.14 -9.37 8.35
C ASP A 36 -7.20 -9.32 9.57
N MET A 37 -5.89 -9.39 9.35
CA MET A 37 -4.91 -9.18 10.42
C MET A 37 -5.03 -7.78 11.04
N LEU A 38 -5.27 -6.73 10.22
CA LEU A 38 -5.49 -5.38 10.75
C LEU A 38 -6.79 -5.26 11.55
N ILE A 39 -7.83 -6.02 11.18
CA ILE A 39 -9.07 -6.12 11.95
C ILE A 39 -8.80 -6.84 13.29
N GLU A 40 -8.09 -7.95 13.29
CA GLU A 40 -7.73 -8.69 14.51
C GLU A 40 -6.88 -7.86 15.47
N GLU A 41 -5.95 -7.06 14.96
CA GLU A 41 -5.17 -6.11 15.76
C GLU A 41 -5.98 -4.87 16.19
N GLY A 42 -7.22 -4.75 15.74
CA GLY A 42 -8.16 -3.66 16.05
C GLY A 42 -7.75 -2.34 15.41
N LEU A 43 -7.03 -2.39 14.30
CA LEU A 43 -6.66 -1.23 13.48
C LEU A 43 -7.70 -0.91 12.41
N LEU A 44 -8.52 -1.89 12.03
CA LEU A 44 -9.66 -1.70 11.14
C LEU A 44 -10.92 -2.29 11.76
N LEU A 45 -12.07 -1.81 11.32
CA LEU A 45 -13.35 -2.44 11.57
C LEU A 45 -13.76 -3.25 10.34
N LYS A 46 -14.35 -4.42 10.56
CA LYS A 46 -14.85 -5.26 9.45
C LYS A 46 -15.84 -4.51 8.56
N SER A 47 -16.68 -3.64 9.15
CA SER A 47 -17.61 -2.80 8.41
C SER A 47 -16.93 -1.80 7.47
N GLU A 48 -15.73 -1.31 7.82
CA GLU A 48 -14.97 -0.38 6.97
C GLU A 48 -14.39 -1.05 5.74
N VAL A 49 -14.05 -2.32 5.86
CA VAL A 49 -13.52 -3.13 4.75
C VAL A 49 -14.66 -3.59 3.83
N ILE A 50 -15.79 -4.06 4.40
CA ILE A 50 -16.95 -4.53 3.63
C ILE A 50 -17.64 -3.38 2.88
N ALA A 51 -17.62 -2.15 3.43
CA ALA A 51 -18.23 -1.00 2.79
C ALA A 51 -17.50 -0.50 1.53
N VAL A 52 -16.29 -0.99 1.27
CA VAL A 52 -15.51 -0.64 0.09
C VAL A 52 -15.92 -1.54 -1.07
N ASP A 53 -16.11 -0.93 -2.23
CA ASP A 53 -16.31 -1.65 -3.47
C ASP A 53 -14.95 -2.15 -4.00
N TRP A 54 -14.59 -3.38 -3.65
CA TRP A 54 -13.38 -4.03 -4.14
C TRP A 54 -13.50 -4.56 -5.57
N GLY A 55 -14.66 -4.39 -6.19
CA GLY A 55 -15.02 -5.09 -7.42
C GLY A 55 -15.37 -6.55 -7.13
N ASP A 56 -16.03 -7.14 -8.04
CA ASP A 56 -16.45 -8.54 -8.01
C ASP A 56 -15.60 -9.43 -8.94
N GLY A 57 -14.41 -8.93 -9.29
CA GLY A 57 -13.53 -9.57 -10.27
C GLY A 57 -14.03 -9.43 -11.72
N ILE A 58 -15.08 -8.62 -11.95
CA ILE A 58 -15.67 -8.43 -13.26
C ILE A 58 -14.83 -7.42 -14.04
N ILE A 59 -14.25 -7.86 -15.14
CA ILE A 59 -13.65 -6.99 -16.13
C ILE A 59 -14.68 -6.84 -17.25
N PRO A 60 -15.19 -5.61 -17.52
CA PRO A 60 -16.04 -5.39 -18.69
C PRO A 60 -15.15 -5.55 -19.93
N VAL A 61 -15.26 -6.68 -20.59
CA VAL A 61 -14.60 -6.97 -21.87
C VAL A 61 -15.69 -7.37 -22.83
N GLU A 62 -15.71 -6.78 -24.00
CA GLU A 62 -16.46 -7.34 -25.12
C GLU A 62 -15.80 -8.68 -25.50
N VAL A 63 -16.38 -9.75 -25.02
CA VAL A 63 -15.93 -11.10 -25.36
C VAL A 63 -16.50 -11.43 -26.73
N SER A 64 -15.65 -11.82 -27.68
CA SER A 64 -16.12 -12.31 -28.97
C SER A 64 -17.00 -13.55 -28.78
N GLU A 65 -18.00 -13.74 -29.68
CA GLU A 65 -18.85 -14.92 -29.63
C GLU A 65 -18.05 -16.24 -29.67
N ASP A 66 -16.90 -16.26 -30.36
CA ASP A 66 -16.01 -17.41 -30.46
C ASP A 66 -15.31 -17.73 -29.13
N ASP A 67 -14.95 -16.73 -28.34
CA ASP A 67 -14.31 -16.93 -27.02
C ASP A 67 -15.33 -17.36 -25.96
N ALA A 68 -16.56 -16.88 -26.05
CA ALA A 68 -17.65 -17.29 -25.18
C ALA A 68 -18.07 -18.74 -25.44
N VAL A 69 -18.16 -19.16 -26.72
CA VAL A 69 -18.49 -20.54 -27.13
C VAL A 69 -17.41 -21.54 -26.72
N ASN A 70 -16.16 -21.13 -26.69
CA ASN A 70 -15.04 -22.00 -26.31
C ASN A 70 -14.75 -22.06 -24.83
N ASN A 71 -15.58 -21.44 -23.97
CA ASN A 71 -15.41 -21.39 -22.51
C ASN A 71 -14.00 -20.93 -22.07
N ARG A 72 -13.35 -20.11 -22.89
CA ARG A 72 -12.01 -19.58 -22.54
C ARG A 72 -12.05 -18.62 -21.37
N TYR A 73 -13.18 -17.94 -21.24
CA TYR A 73 -13.41 -16.99 -20.15
C TYR A 73 -14.80 -17.22 -19.56
N PRO A 74 -14.93 -17.37 -18.23
CA PRO A 74 -16.24 -17.44 -17.60
C PRO A 74 -16.94 -16.09 -17.77
N VAL A 75 -18.03 -16.07 -18.52
CA VAL A 75 -18.88 -14.90 -18.72
C VAL A 75 -20.12 -15.08 -17.86
N ASN A 76 -20.42 -14.10 -17.00
CA ASN A 76 -21.69 -14.12 -16.29
C ASN A 76 -22.85 -13.80 -17.25
N HIS A 77 -24.11 -13.99 -16.77
CA HIS A 77 -25.31 -13.78 -17.58
C HIS A 77 -25.53 -12.33 -18.05
N ASP A 78 -24.73 -11.37 -17.57
CA ASP A 78 -24.76 -9.96 -17.99
C ASP A 78 -23.70 -9.65 -19.07
N GLY A 79 -22.95 -10.66 -19.52
CA GLY A 79 -21.93 -10.51 -20.58
C GLY A 79 -20.58 -9.98 -20.09
N TYR A 80 -20.35 -10.00 -18.77
CA TYR A 80 -19.07 -9.59 -18.19
C TYR A 80 -18.22 -10.80 -17.79
N LEU A 81 -16.90 -10.68 -17.96
CA LEU A 81 -15.95 -11.60 -17.34
C LEU A 81 -16.02 -11.42 -15.82
N GLY A 82 -16.53 -12.43 -15.12
CA GLY A 82 -16.63 -12.43 -13.67
C GLY A 82 -16.07 -13.71 -13.08
N ASP A 83 -15.01 -13.60 -12.31
CA ASP A 83 -14.44 -14.70 -11.54
C ASP A 83 -13.83 -14.10 -10.27
N ASP A 84 -14.19 -14.62 -9.11
CA ASP A 84 -13.65 -14.24 -7.80
C ASP A 84 -12.13 -14.47 -7.66
N ARG A 85 -11.54 -15.20 -8.63
CA ARG A 85 -10.10 -15.39 -8.75
C ARG A 85 -9.36 -14.21 -9.39
N TYR A 86 -10.06 -13.23 -9.95
CA TYR A 86 -9.47 -12.06 -10.57
C TYR A 86 -9.50 -10.85 -9.64
N VAL A 87 -8.46 -10.03 -9.74
CA VAL A 87 -8.32 -8.80 -8.96
C VAL A 87 -8.64 -7.59 -9.82
N SER A 88 -9.55 -6.73 -9.38
CA SER A 88 -9.74 -5.42 -9.97
C SER A 88 -8.61 -4.48 -9.53
N TYR A 89 -7.57 -4.33 -10.33
CA TYR A 89 -6.43 -3.47 -10.01
C TYR A 89 -6.84 -2.00 -9.87
N GLU A 90 -7.80 -1.52 -10.68
CA GLU A 90 -8.32 -0.16 -10.57
C GLU A 90 -8.93 0.10 -9.20
N LYS A 91 -9.78 -0.80 -8.70
CA LYS A 91 -10.38 -0.71 -7.37
C LYS A 91 -9.33 -0.80 -6.27
N MET A 92 -8.40 -1.73 -6.41
CA MET A 92 -7.28 -1.86 -5.48
C MET A 92 -6.45 -0.58 -5.41
N TYR A 93 -6.13 0.01 -6.56
CA TYR A 93 -5.36 1.25 -6.62
C TYR A 93 -6.10 2.43 -5.96
N ASN A 94 -7.38 2.58 -6.23
CA ASN A 94 -8.17 3.71 -5.73
C ASN A 94 -8.52 3.59 -4.24
N GLU A 95 -8.81 2.37 -3.75
CA GLU A 95 -9.42 2.19 -2.44
C GLU A 95 -8.45 1.65 -1.37
N ARG A 96 -7.42 0.90 -1.78
CA ARG A 96 -6.55 0.24 -0.81
C ARG A 96 -5.88 1.20 0.16
N PHE A 97 -5.33 2.27 -0.38
CA PHE A 97 -4.63 3.27 0.44
C PHE A 97 -5.60 4.03 1.36
N ASN A 98 -6.85 4.26 0.95
CA ASN A 98 -7.88 4.87 1.79
C ASN A 98 -8.15 4.00 3.03
N VAL A 99 -8.21 2.69 2.87
CA VAL A 99 -8.38 1.75 3.98
C VAL A 99 -7.14 1.70 4.87
N LEU A 100 -5.95 1.62 4.28
CA LEU A 100 -4.70 1.61 5.04
C LEU A 100 -4.48 2.91 5.82
N ARG A 101 -4.88 4.06 5.27
CA ARG A 101 -4.88 5.34 6.00
C ARG A 101 -5.76 5.30 7.24
N LYS A 102 -6.95 4.70 7.18
CA LYS A 102 -7.81 4.52 8.37
C LYS A 102 -7.13 3.66 9.44
N ALA A 103 -6.44 2.60 9.03
CA ALA A 103 -5.67 1.77 9.95
C ALA A 103 -4.54 2.56 10.62
N TYR A 104 -3.81 3.36 9.86
CA TYR A 104 -2.75 4.22 10.37
C TYR A 104 -3.27 5.27 11.37
N GLU A 105 -4.38 5.96 11.05
CA GLU A 105 -4.99 6.92 11.96
C GLU A 105 -5.37 6.28 13.32
N ARG A 106 -5.93 5.09 13.27
CA ARG A 106 -6.28 4.34 14.49
C ARG A 106 -5.03 3.87 15.24
N PHE A 107 -3.98 3.49 14.53
CA PHE A 107 -2.68 3.18 15.12
C PHE A 107 -2.10 4.41 15.86
N LYS A 108 -2.07 5.58 15.22
CA LYS A 108 -1.63 6.83 15.85
C LYS A 108 -2.40 7.11 17.15
N GLY A 109 -3.72 6.99 17.09
CA GLY A 109 -4.59 7.19 18.26
C GLY A 109 -4.25 6.23 19.41
N LYS A 110 -3.99 4.97 19.12
CA LYS A 110 -3.55 3.97 20.12
C LYS A 110 -2.18 4.32 20.70
N CYS A 111 -1.23 4.74 19.86
CA CYS A 111 0.10 5.16 20.32
C CYS A 111 0.05 6.37 21.25
N VAL A 112 -0.78 7.36 20.93
CA VAL A 112 -0.99 8.53 21.80
C VAL A 112 -1.59 8.11 23.14
N SER A 113 -2.61 7.28 23.13
CA SER A 113 -3.25 6.77 24.35
C SER A 113 -2.27 5.98 25.21
N ALA A 114 -1.46 5.13 24.63
CA ALA A 114 -0.42 4.36 25.34
C ALA A 114 0.63 5.28 26.00
N LYS A 115 1.00 6.37 25.34
CA LYS A 115 1.93 7.38 25.92
C LYS A 115 1.31 8.12 27.09
N LEU A 116 0.03 8.48 26.99
CA LEU A 116 -0.70 9.18 28.06
C LEU A 116 -0.93 8.30 29.29
N THR A 117 -1.16 7.02 29.10
CA THR A 117 -1.38 6.06 30.19
C THR A 117 -0.08 5.54 30.82
N LEU A 118 1.09 5.98 30.35
CA LEU A 118 2.40 5.44 30.70
C LEU A 118 2.54 3.94 30.40
N ASP A 119 1.63 3.39 29.63
CA ASP A 119 1.65 2.01 29.18
C ASP A 119 2.71 1.83 28.07
N LYS A 120 3.95 1.71 28.50
CA LYS A 120 5.08 1.43 27.60
C LYS A 120 5.01 0.04 26.95
N GLY A 121 3.92 -0.66 27.17
CA GLY A 121 3.77 -2.09 26.88
C GLY A 121 2.90 -2.45 25.68
N LEU A 122 2.41 -1.49 24.87
CA LEU A 122 1.60 -1.87 23.71
C LEU A 122 2.45 -2.70 22.72
N PRO A 123 2.21 -4.01 22.57
CA PRO A 123 3.07 -4.87 21.75
C PRO A 123 3.23 -4.36 20.33
N LEU A 124 2.15 -3.82 19.74
CA LEU A 124 2.13 -3.28 18.40
C LEU A 124 3.06 -2.05 18.25
N TYR A 125 3.01 -1.13 19.20
CA TYR A 125 3.89 0.04 19.17
C TYR A 125 5.36 -0.35 19.27
N LYS A 126 5.69 -1.31 20.11
CA LYS A 126 7.08 -1.80 20.22
C LYS A 126 7.54 -2.50 18.93
N ARG A 127 6.67 -3.29 18.31
CA ARG A 127 6.96 -3.94 17.03
C ARG A 127 7.26 -2.88 15.97
N PHE A 128 6.43 -1.87 15.87
CA PHE A 128 6.61 -0.75 14.93
C PHE A 128 7.90 0.03 15.20
N ASP A 129 8.15 0.44 16.45
CA ASP A 129 9.36 1.19 16.83
C ASP A 129 10.65 0.39 16.54
N ASN A 130 10.65 -0.90 16.83
CA ASN A 130 11.76 -1.78 16.49
C ASN A 130 11.93 -1.90 14.97
N PHE A 131 10.84 -2.11 14.23
CA PHE A 131 10.89 -2.18 12.77
C PHE A 131 11.50 -0.92 12.15
N VAL A 132 11.04 0.26 12.57
CA VAL A 132 11.56 1.54 12.07
C VAL A 132 13.05 1.70 12.37
N LYS A 133 13.49 1.32 13.57
CA LYS A 133 14.91 1.38 13.97
C LYS A 133 15.78 0.42 13.16
N ASP A 134 15.35 -0.82 13.06
CA ASP A 134 16.12 -1.88 12.40
C ASP A 134 16.22 -1.63 10.90
N ASN A 135 15.27 -0.92 10.30
CA ASN A 135 15.18 -0.61 8.87
C ASN A 135 15.53 0.85 8.52
N ALA A 136 16.00 1.64 9.45
CA ALA A 136 16.26 3.08 9.26
C ALA A 136 17.18 3.39 8.07
N TYR A 137 18.08 2.46 7.69
CA TYR A 137 19.06 2.63 6.61
C TYR A 137 18.43 2.73 5.20
N TRP A 138 17.18 2.28 5.03
CA TRP A 138 16.44 2.39 3.77
C TRP A 138 15.08 3.06 3.95
N LEU A 139 14.40 2.78 5.06
CA LEU A 139 13.01 3.15 5.31
C LEU A 139 12.83 4.67 5.36
N LYS A 140 13.76 5.40 5.97
CA LYS A 140 13.70 6.87 6.05
C LYS A 140 13.65 7.50 4.65
N ASP A 141 14.53 7.09 3.76
CA ASP A 141 14.58 7.63 2.40
C ASP A 141 13.38 7.18 1.57
N TYR A 142 12.93 5.95 1.75
CA TYR A 142 11.74 5.43 1.05
C TYR A 142 10.45 6.16 1.47
N ALA A 143 10.21 6.31 2.76
CA ALA A 143 9.02 7.00 3.27
C ALA A 143 8.99 8.47 2.82
N MET A 144 10.13 9.16 2.88
CA MET A 144 10.26 10.53 2.36
C MET A 144 9.97 10.58 0.85
N PHE A 145 10.55 9.67 0.06
CA PHE A 145 10.33 9.62 -1.38
C PHE A 145 8.86 9.39 -1.73
N MET A 146 8.20 8.46 -1.06
CA MET A 146 6.79 8.15 -1.32
C MET A 146 5.87 9.32 -0.92
N SER A 147 6.14 9.98 0.19
CA SER A 147 5.41 11.19 0.61
C SER A 147 5.58 12.33 -0.40
N LEU A 148 6.79 12.56 -0.89
CA LEU A 148 7.05 13.53 -1.95
C LEU A 148 6.37 13.15 -3.28
N LYS A 149 6.30 11.87 -3.62
CA LYS A 149 5.56 11.39 -4.79
C LYS A 149 4.08 11.76 -4.72
N GLU A 150 3.46 11.60 -3.56
CA GLU A 150 2.06 12.01 -3.33
C GLU A 150 1.93 13.54 -3.40
N TYR A 151 2.80 14.27 -2.72
CA TYR A 151 2.81 15.73 -2.69
C TYR A 151 2.91 16.33 -4.10
N PHE A 152 3.78 15.79 -4.95
CA PHE A 152 3.95 16.21 -6.34
C PHE A 152 2.99 15.50 -7.32
N ASN A 153 1.86 14.95 -6.84
CA ASN A 153 0.84 14.31 -7.68
C ASN A 153 1.41 13.24 -8.61
N GLN A 154 2.24 12.35 -8.09
CA GLN A 154 2.88 11.24 -8.80
C GLN A 154 3.84 11.64 -9.93
N LYS A 155 4.21 12.92 -10.05
CA LYS A 155 5.19 13.37 -11.03
C LYS A 155 6.52 12.59 -10.90
N ALA A 156 7.24 12.49 -12.00
CA ALA A 156 8.58 11.93 -12.00
C ALA A 156 9.52 12.80 -11.15
N TRP A 157 10.45 12.18 -10.43
CA TRP A 157 11.42 12.88 -9.59
C TRP A 157 12.18 14.02 -10.34
N GLY A 158 12.44 13.82 -11.62
CA GLY A 158 13.09 14.85 -12.47
C GLY A 158 12.29 16.15 -12.63
N GLU A 159 10.98 16.12 -12.35
CA GLU A 159 10.06 17.25 -12.48
C GLU A 159 9.77 17.96 -11.15
N TRP A 160 10.36 17.49 -10.04
CA TRP A 160 10.21 18.12 -8.73
C TRP A 160 10.99 19.42 -8.65
N ASP A 161 10.67 20.24 -7.67
CA ASP A 161 11.39 21.47 -7.40
C ASP A 161 12.89 21.19 -7.19
N ARG A 162 13.71 22.13 -7.68
CA ARG A 162 15.15 21.93 -7.78
C ARG A 162 15.79 21.57 -6.44
N ASP A 163 15.42 22.26 -5.37
CA ASP A 163 16.00 22.11 -4.04
C ASP A 163 15.77 20.70 -3.47
N ILE A 164 14.54 20.22 -3.51
CA ILE A 164 14.22 18.87 -3.03
C ILE A 164 14.72 17.78 -3.99
N LYS A 165 14.72 18.03 -5.29
CA LYS A 165 15.29 17.12 -6.28
C LYS A 165 16.78 16.84 -6.03
N PHE A 166 17.54 17.85 -5.63
CA PHE A 166 18.95 17.73 -5.26
C PHE A 166 19.18 17.47 -3.78
N ARG A 167 18.12 17.24 -3.01
CA ARG A 167 18.17 16.92 -1.58
C ARG A 167 18.91 17.99 -0.76
N GLU A 168 18.69 19.26 -1.09
CA GLU A 168 19.28 20.35 -0.32
C GLU A 168 18.83 20.26 1.15
N PRO A 169 19.73 20.39 2.13
CA PRO A 169 19.43 20.10 3.53
C PRO A 169 18.21 20.89 4.08
N GLU A 170 18.09 22.15 3.70
CA GLU A 170 16.97 22.99 4.12
C GLU A 170 15.63 22.52 3.50
N ALA A 171 15.65 22.08 2.25
CA ALA A 171 14.48 21.52 1.60
C ALA A 171 14.10 20.18 2.23
N MET A 172 15.08 19.30 2.50
CA MET A 172 14.83 18.04 3.18
C MET A 172 14.17 18.25 4.54
N GLN A 173 14.67 19.19 5.35
CA GLN A 173 14.10 19.49 6.66
C GLN A 173 12.68 20.06 6.53
N ARG A 174 12.47 21.02 5.62
CA ARG A 174 11.15 21.60 5.38
C ARG A 174 10.10 20.55 5.02
N TYR A 175 10.41 19.66 4.08
CA TYR A 175 9.47 18.62 3.68
C TYR A 175 9.33 17.50 4.74
N GLU A 176 10.38 17.20 5.53
CA GLU A 176 10.27 16.29 6.67
C GLU A 176 9.27 16.82 7.71
N ASP A 177 9.28 18.13 7.98
CA ASP A 177 8.35 18.77 8.89
C ASP A 177 6.92 18.84 8.30
N GLU A 178 6.80 19.29 7.05
CA GLU A 178 5.52 19.48 6.36
C GLU A 178 4.79 18.15 6.12
N LEU A 179 5.51 17.11 5.72
CA LEU A 179 4.96 15.81 5.36
C LEU A 179 5.11 14.75 6.48
N SER A 180 5.33 15.19 7.71
CA SER A 180 5.61 14.28 8.84
C SER A 180 4.56 13.20 9.03
N ASP A 181 3.28 13.50 8.77
CA ASP A 181 2.18 12.53 8.87
C ASP A 181 2.21 11.51 7.72
N ASP A 182 2.46 11.96 6.51
CA ASP A 182 2.59 11.07 5.33
C ASP A 182 3.83 10.17 5.45
N ILE A 183 4.94 10.73 5.90
CA ILE A 183 6.16 9.95 6.20
C ILE A 183 5.85 8.90 7.27
N GLY A 184 5.10 9.26 8.29
CA GLY A 184 4.63 8.32 9.31
C GLY A 184 3.77 7.20 8.74
N PHE A 185 2.87 7.51 7.80
CA PHE A 185 2.05 6.52 7.11
C PHE A 185 2.91 5.54 6.29
N TRP A 186 3.89 6.02 5.55
CA TRP A 186 4.78 5.16 4.76
C TRP A 186 5.78 4.36 5.61
N ASN A 187 5.99 4.75 6.85
CA ASN A 187 6.73 3.94 7.83
C ASN A 187 5.87 2.82 8.43
N PHE A 188 4.56 3.06 8.57
CA PHE A 188 3.55 2.11 9.07
C PHE A 188 3.26 0.99 8.08
#